data_5efd3c1c4d1b45d23bf59ddd6c1e4291
#
_entry.id   5efd3c1c4d1b45d23bf59ddd6c1e4291
#
_cell.length_a   1.000
_cell.length_b   1.000
_cell.length_c   1.000
_cell.angle_alpha   90.00
_cell.angle_beta   90.00
_cell.angle_gamma   90.00
#
_symmetry.space_group_name_H-M   'P 1'
#
loop_
_entity.id
_entity.type
_entity.pdbx_description
1 polymer ?
#
loop_
_entity_poly.entity_id
_entity_poly.type
_entity_poly.pdbx_seq_one_letter_code
_entity_poly.pdbx_strand_id
1 'polypeptide(L)'
;MTILKTQSEFGHAPPPQTPYSVVTNLPGWDVAKAIRDGDHAPMKRVVHIYPRFVATHYAAQLGNEIANHVGHAGKAALVYLSPAIWPYTLHHITHSNRGENRVAGHDVVFKCVDVAGHRLYVILFNPATMPVMMLTWQNPGLGISLRGAEQLLKGVATIKEVTFEGGLETLPSPSWTPESEVHDALRDRIVELLHRAPRDADKVKCTSRDVFLYPTGMAAIFYLNTLLTEHRPGTVVLLGVIFHNTYHHLIEECPQGMKHFGRVDSKGISIFENWLKEEKDAGKSVSYVFVEVPGNPTLDTPDTVRLKRLSEEYDFFLIIDDTIGGFANVDVLAHSDVLLSSITKSFSGYANVMGGSVVLNPLSSHYQTLHSLFRESHHNELFIADAQVLLSNSSDFLERTIILNRNALAMANFLHEAISSPDSPVINVQYPSLLDNKANYDAILRKGTPELPKPGYGCLLTVEFSSVKAATAFYNRAGFYPSPHLGGHVTIMLPYNMIVFSKKPEEKAYMEELGVREASVRISAGLESEEDLIDTLRDALQVATKLEG
;
A
#
# COMPACT_ATOMS: atom_id res chain seq x y z
N MET A 1 -3.90 -20.29 -29.27
CA MET A 1 -3.85 -18.88 -28.81
C MET A 1 -5.08 -18.62 -27.97
N THR A 2 -4.90 -18.50 -26.65
CA THR A 2 -5.98 -18.15 -25.71
C THR A 2 -5.78 -16.71 -25.29
N ILE A 3 -6.78 -15.86 -25.53
CA ILE A 3 -6.77 -14.46 -25.08
C ILE A 3 -7.63 -14.40 -23.83
N LEU A 4 -7.02 -14.00 -22.72
CA LEU A 4 -7.71 -13.86 -21.45
C LEU A 4 -8.77 -12.75 -21.53
N LYS A 5 -9.84 -12.94 -20.77
CA LYS A 5 -10.90 -11.95 -20.58
C LYS A 5 -11.31 -11.96 -19.11
N THR A 6 -11.64 -10.79 -18.59
CA THR A 6 -12.23 -10.69 -17.26
C THR A 6 -13.55 -11.46 -17.23
N GLN A 7 -13.74 -12.28 -16.19
CA GLN A 7 -14.94 -13.10 -16.03
C GLN A 7 -16.04 -12.38 -15.23
N SER A 8 -15.77 -11.15 -14.81
CA SER A 8 -16.67 -10.38 -13.96
C SER A 8 -17.30 -9.22 -14.73
N GLU A 9 -18.53 -8.89 -14.39
CA GLU A 9 -19.19 -7.67 -14.87
C GLU A 9 -18.50 -6.42 -14.32
N PHE A 10 -18.82 -5.26 -14.91
CA PHE A 10 -18.33 -3.97 -14.44
C PHE A 10 -18.68 -3.76 -12.96
N GLY A 11 -17.69 -3.39 -12.17
CA GLY A 11 -17.86 -3.09 -10.74
C GLY A 11 -17.89 -4.33 -9.84
N HIS A 12 -17.70 -5.52 -10.40
CA HIS A 12 -17.67 -6.77 -9.63
C HIS A 12 -16.24 -7.29 -9.42
N ALA A 13 -16.04 -7.99 -8.30
CA ALA A 13 -14.79 -8.69 -8.01
C ALA A 13 -14.59 -9.90 -8.95
N PRO A 14 -13.35 -10.40 -9.12
CA PRO A 14 -13.13 -11.72 -9.70
C PRO A 14 -13.79 -12.82 -8.85
N PRO A 15 -14.15 -13.97 -9.45
CA PRO A 15 -14.65 -15.10 -8.68
C PRO A 15 -13.73 -15.46 -7.50
N PRO A 16 -14.27 -15.82 -6.34
CA PRO A 16 -15.67 -16.11 -6.01
C PRO A 16 -16.56 -14.89 -5.63
N GLN A 17 -16.17 -13.66 -5.95
CA GLN A 17 -16.95 -12.43 -5.74
C GLN A 17 -17.37 -12.20 -4.28
N THR A 18 -16.43 -12.31 -3.36
CA THR A 18 -16.70 -12.09 -1.94
C THR A 18 -16.84 -10.60 -1.61
N PRO A 19 -17.62 -10.23 -0.59
CA PRO A 19 -17.71 -8.83 -0.14
C PRO A 19 -16.39 -8.28 0.39
N TYR A 20 -15.42 -9.15 0.71
CA TYR A 20 -14.09 -8.79 1.24
C TYR A 20 -13.07 -8.52 0.13
N SER A 21 -13.44 -8.67 -1.15
CA SER A 21 -12.50 -8.52 -2.26
C SER A 21 -11.86 -7.14 -2.30
N VAL A 22 -10.54 -7.13 -2.58
CA VAL A 22 -9.75 -5.91 -2.80
C VAL A 22 -9.48 -5.67 -4.29
N VAL A 23 -10.02 -6.49 -5.17
CA VAL A 23 -9.94 -6.37 -6.64
C VAL A 23 -11.32 -6.16 -7.21
N THR A 24 -11.42 -5.23 -8.18
CA THR A 24 -12.69 -4.85 -8.84
C THR A 24 -12.45 -4.80 -10.34
N ASN A 25 -13.43 -5.20 -11.15
CA ASN A 25 -13.36 -5.02 -12.59
C ASN A 25 -13.89 -3.63 -13.00
N LEU A 26 -12.97 -2.69 -13.26
CA LEU A 26 -13.27 -1.31 -13.71
C LEU A 26 -12.65 -1.04 -15.10
N PRO A 27 -13.14 -1.72 -16.17
CA PRO A 27 -12.54 -1.67 -17.48
C PRO A 27 -12.70 -0.31 -18.16
N GLY A 28 -11.65 0.07 -18.89
CA GLY A 28 -11.62 1.25 -19.73
C GLY A 28 -10.73 2.37 -19.19
N TRP A 29 -9.84 2.88 -20.06
CA TRP A 29 -8.99 4.03 -19.75
C TRP A 29 -9.81 5.27 -19.39
N ASP A 30 -10.89 5.52 -20.14
CA ASP A 30 -11.76 6.67 -19.92
C ASP A 30 -12.52 6.56 -18.58
N VAL A 31 -12.87 5.35 -18.15
CA VAL A 31 -13.45 5.11 -16.83
C VAL A 31 -12.46 5.47 -15.72
N ALA A 32 -11.22 5.03 -15.84
CA ALA A 32 -10.16 5.36 -14.89
C ALA A 32 -9.89 6.88 -14.85
N LYS A 33 -9.88 7.53 -16.01
CA LYS A 33 -9.73 8.98 -16.16
C LYS A 33 -10.91 9.75 -15.54
N ALA A 34 -12.13 9.33 -15.81
CA ALA A 34 -13.34 9.94 -15.25
C ALA A 34 -13.31 9.90 -13.70
N ILE A 35 -12.97 8.73 -13.12
CA ILE A 35 -12.84 8.59 -11.66
C ILE A 35 -11.76 9.52 -11.11
N ARG A 36 -10.58 9.59 -11.75
CA ARG A 36 -9.50 10.52 -11.38
C ARG A 36 -9.98 11.99 -11.37
N ASP A 37 -10.74 12.36 -12.37
CA ASP A 37 -11.24 13.74 -12.57
C ASP A 37 -12.43 14.09 -11.67
N GLY A 38 -12.91 13.13 -10.86
CA GLY A 38 -13.99 13.33 -9.89
C GLY A 38 -15.39 13.05 -10.44
N ASP A 39 -15.50 12.44 -11.62
CA ASP A 39 -16.77 11.91 -12.08
C ASP A 39 -17.10 10.61 -11.35
N HIS A 40 -18.08 10.68 -10.47
CA HIS A 40 -18.53 9.53 -9.68
C HIS A 40 -19.61 8.69 -10.36
N ALA A 41 -20.00 8.99 -11.61
CA ALA A 41 -21.01 8.20 -12.32
C ALA A 41 -20.61 6.72 -12.48
N PRO A 42 -19.35 6.37 -12.83
CA PRO A 42 -18.93 4.98 -12.88
C PRO A 42 -19.06 4.27 -11.51
N MET A 43 -18.79 5.00 -10.42
CA MET A 43 -18.80 4.44 -9.06
C MET A 43 -20.19 3.98 -8.60
N LYS A 44 -21.27 4.51 -9.18
CA LYS A 44 -22.64 4.07 -8.87
C LYS A 44 -22.94 2.62 -9.29
N ARG A 45 -22.11 2.05 -10.18
CA ARG A 45 -22.22 0.68 -10.69
C ARG A 45 -21.29 -0.29 -9.97
N VAL A 46 -20.47 0.20 -9.03
CA VAL A 46 -19.48 -0.61 -8.33
C VAL A 46 -20.14 -1.33 -7.17
N VAL A 47 -20.03 -2.65 -7.18
CA VAL A 47 -20.54 -3.54 -6.13
C VAL A 47 -19.42 -3.91 -5.15
N HIS A 48 -18.24 -4.26 -5.66
CA HIS A 48 -17.07 -4.60 -4.86
C HIS A 48 -15.96 -3.57 -5.12
N ILE A 49 -15.42 -2.99 -4.07
CA ILE A 49 -14.30 -2.06 -4.16
C ILE A 49 -13.30 -2.34 -3.04
N TYR A 50 -12.04 -2.04 -3.30
CA TYR A 50 -11.01 -2.13 -2.29
C TYR A 50 -11.44 -1.41 -1.00
N PRO A 51 -11.65 -2.15 0.12
CA PRO A 51 -12.29 -1.58 1.32
C PRO A 51 -11.53 -0.42 1.95
N ARG A 52 -10.22 -0.30 1.67
CA ARG A 52 -9.43 0.85 2.11
C ARG A 52 -9.80 2.14 1.36
N PHE A 53 -10.31 2.06 0.14
CA PHE A 53 -10.67 3.26 -0.62
C PHE A 53 -12.04 3.82 -0.24
N VAL A 54 -12.97 2.95 0.12
CA VAL A 54 -14.33 3.36 0.50
C VAL A 54 -14.84 2.41 1.58
N ALA A 55 -15.52 2.93 2.59
CA ALA A 55 -16.28 2.13 3.53
C ALA A 55 -17.48 1.51 2.80
N THR A 56 -17.48 0.19 2.62
CA THR A 56 -18.50 -0.55 1.85
C THR A 56 -19.12 -1.67 2.65
N HIS A 57 -20.20 -2.26 2.10
CA HIS A 57 -20.82 -3.44 2.68
C HIS A 57 -21.05 -3.30 4.20
N TYR A 58 -20.48 -4.20 4.98
CA TYR A 58 -20.66 -4.27 6.42
C TYR A 58 -20.15 -3.02 7.16
N ALA A 59 -19.07 -2.39 6.70
CA ALA A 59 -18.56 -1.18 7.33
C ALA A 59 -19.51 0.01 7.14
N ALA A 60 -20.07 0.17 5.96
CA ALA A 60 -21.09 1.18 5.69
C ALA A 60 -22.41 0.88 6.42
N GLN A 61 -22.82 -0.39 6.46
CA GLN A 61 -24.01 -0.82 7.19
C GLN A 61 -23.88 -0.54 8.70
N LEU A 62 -22.76 -0.91 9.31
CA LEU A 62 -22.48 -0.63 10.73
C LEU A 62 -22.52 0.88 11.00
N GLY A 63 -21.90 1.67 10.13
CA GLY A 63 -21.93 3.14 10.23
C GLY A 63 -23.35 3.70 10.19
N ASN A 64 -24.21 3.19 9.30
CA ASN A 64 -25.61 3.63 9.20
C ASN A 64 -26.42 3.23 10.45
N GLU A 65 -26.24 2.02 10.97
CA GLU A 65 -26.90 1.58 12.22
C GLU A 65 -26.52 2.47 13.39
N ILE A 66 -25.21 2.81 13.51
CA ILE A 66 -24.75 3.72 14.56
C ILE A 66 -25.33 5.12 14.36
N ALA A 67 -25.27 5.68 13.13
CA ALA A 67 -25.82 7.00 12.84
C ALA A 67 -27.29 7.12 13.21
N ASN A 68 -28.09 6.10 12.89
CA ASN A 68 -29.50 6.04 13.26
C ASN A 68 -29.69 6.00 14.79
N HIS A 69 -28.91 5.17 15.48
CA HIS A 69 -29.00 5.00 16.94
C HIS A 69 -28.68 6.30 17.68
N VAL A 70 -27.65 7.04 17.25
CA VAL A 70 -27.24 8.30 17.89
C VAL A 70 -27.98 9.53 17.39
N GLY A 71 -29.11 9.36 16.70
CA GLY A 71 -30.00 10.47 16.27
C GLY A 71 -29.52 11.28 15.09
N HIS A 72 -28.63 10.76 14.27
CA HIS A 72 -28.07 11.42 13.08
C HIS A 72 -28.42 10.68 11.77
N ALA A 73 -29.64 10.18 11.68
CA ALA A 73 -30.15 9.55 10.45
C ALA A 73 -29.92 10.45 9.22
N GLY A 74 -29.45 9.89 8.11
CA GLY A 74 -29.14 10.61 6.87
C GLY A 74 -27.74 11.23 6.80
N LYS A 75 -26.95 11.24 7.87
CA LYS A 75 -25.51 11.51 7.78
C LYS A 75 -24.76 10.25 7.33
N ALA A 76 -23.67 10.45 6.57
CA ALA A 76 -22.70 9.38 6.32
C ALA A 76 -21.84 9.16 7.57
N ALA A 77 -21.34 7.93 7.74
CA ALA A 77 -20.57 7.55 8.91
C ALA A 77 -19.29 6.78 8.49
N LEU A 78 -18.17 7.10 9.14
CA LEU A 78 -16.93 6.33 9.10
C LEU A 78 -16.63 5.79 10.50
N VAL A 79 -16.28 4.51 10.60
CA VAL A 79 -16.14 3.78 11.88
C VAL A 79 -14.72 3.30 12.07
N TYR A 80 -14.16 3.55 13.25
CA TYR A 80 -12.76 3.27 13.60
C TYR A 80 -12.64 2.68 14.99
N LEU A 81 -11.53 1.97 15.25
CA LEU A 81 -11.18 1.42 16.57
C LEU A 81 -10.26 2.36 17.38
N SER A 82 -9.57 3.26 16.68
CA SER A 82 -8.57 4.14 17.29
C SER A 82 -9.11 5.56 17.51
N PRO A 83 -8.90 6.15 18.70
CA PRO A 83 -9.21 7.56 18.96
C PRO A 83 -8.34 8.54 18.16
N ALA A 84 -7.16 8.10 17.71
CA ALA A 84 -6.22 8.93 16.93
C ALA A 84 -6.83 9.49 15.64
N ILE A 85 -7.89 8.84 15.14
CA ILE A 85 -8.58 9.29 13.92
C ILE A 85 -9.27 10.65 14.07
N TRP A 86 -9.69 11.04 15.26
CA TRP A 86 -10.41 12.31 15.45
C TRP A 86 -9.52 13.54 15.28
N PRO A 87 -8.38 13.68 15.99
CA PRO A 87 -7.46 14.79 15.73
C PRO A 87 -6.91 14.75 14.30
N TYR A 88 -6.60 13.57 13.77
CA TYR A 88 -6.19 13.41 12.37
C TYR A 88 -7.25 13.95 11.40
N THR A 89 -8.51 13.54 11.56
CA THR A 89 -9.60 14.00 10.70
C THR A 89 -9.75 15.51 10.77
N LEU A 90 -9.78 16.08 11.97
CA LEU A 90 -9.96 17.51 12.15
C LEU A 90 -8.83 18.32 11.50
N HIS A 91 -7.58 17.88 11.69
CA HIS A 91 -6.42 18.47 11.01
C HIS A 91 -6.56 18.41 9.49
N HIS A 92 -6.84 17.21 8.97
CA HIS A 92 -6.90 16.94 7.55
C HIS A 92 -7.98 17.73 6.81
N ILE A 93 -9.23 17.76 7.33
CA ILE A 93 -10.36 18.41 6.66
C ILE A 93 -10.29 19.94 6.69
N THR A 94 -9.59 20.50 7.68
CA THR A 94 -9.44 21.96 7.85
C THR A 94 -8.15 22.49 7.23
N HIS A 95 -7.25 21.62 6.76
CA HIS A 95 -5.94 21.98 6.23
C HIS A 95 -6.04 22.91 5.01
N SER A 96 -5.10 23.85 4.90
CA SER A 96 -5.09 24.86 3.82
C SER A 96 -5.05 24.25 2.42
N ASN A 97 -4.41 23.10 2.26
CA ASN A 97 -4.30 22.38 0.97
C ASN A 97 -5.65 21.90 0.41
N ARG A 98 -6.72 21.94 1.19
CA ARG A 98 -8.08 21.60 0.72
C ARG A 98 -8.73 22.72 -0.10
N GLY A 99 -8.21 23.95 -0.05
CA GLY A 99 -8.76 25.08 -0.78
C GLY A 99 -10.25 25.28 -0.49
N GLU A 100 -11.07 25.36 -1.55
CA GLU A 100 -12.54 25.52 -1.44
C GLU A 100 -13.24 24.24 -0.91
N ASN A 101 -12.58 23.08 -0.95
CA ASN A 101 -13.14 21.82 -0.44
C ASN A 101 -12.93 21.64 1.08
N ARG A 102 -12.46 22.66 1.79
CA ARG A 102 -12.37 22.58 3.25
C ARG A 102 -13.72 22.29 3.87
N VAL A 103 -13.69 21.42 4.87
CA VAL A 103 -14.84 21.13 5.72
C VAL A 103 -14.60 21.79 7.08
N ALA A 104 -15.56 22.58 7.55
CA ALA A 104 -15.43 23.19 8.86
C ALA A 104 -15.57 22.13 9.97
N GLY A 105 -14.76 22.22 11.00
CA GLY A 105 -14.76 21.23 12.09
C GLY A 105 -16.14 21.05 12.76
N HIS A 106 -16.98 22.11 12.81
CA HIS A 106 -18.33 22.04 13.37
C HIS A 106 -19.37 21.36 12.45
N ASP A 107 -19.05 21.13 11.17
CA ASP A 107 -19.91 20.38 10.23
C ASP A 107 -19.78 18.87 10.39
N VAL A 108 -18.75 18.44 11.14
CA VAL A 108 -18.46 17.03 11.44
C VAL A 108 -18.85 16.74 12.89
N VAL A 109 -19.52 15.62 13.12
CA VAL A 109 -19.92 15.18 14.45
C VAL A 109 -19.08 13.96 14.84
N PHE A 110 -18.40 14.06 15.95
CA PHE A 110 -17.67 12.95 16.55
C PHE A 110 -18.54 12.25 17.59
N LYS A 111 -18.65 10.93 17.49
CA LYS A 111 -19.39 10.09 18.42
C LYS A 111 -18.55 8.91 18.86
N CYS A 112 -18.62 8.59 20.14
CA CYS A 112 -18.05 7.38 20.71
C CYS A 112 -19.19 6.42 21.08
N VAL A 113 -19.11 5.18 20.65
CA VAL A 113 -20.13 4.17 20.95
C VAL A 113 -19.47 2.85 21.34
N ASP A 114 -20.14 2.11 22.23
CA ASP A 114 -19.79 0.72 22.52
C ASP A 114 -20.76 -0.21 21.76
N VAL A 115 -20.24 -1.21 21.07
CA VAL A 115 -20.99 -2.22 20.32
C VAL A 115 -20.39 -3.60 20.61
N ALA A 116 -21.16 -4.50 21.16
CA ALA A 116 -20.71 -5.87 21.47
C ALA A 116 -19.36 -5.92 22.24
N GLY A 117 -19.13 -4.99 23.16
CA GLY A 117 -17.90 -4.90 23.97
C GLY A 117 -16.75 -4.16 23.30
N HIS A 118 -16.90 -3.70 22.07
CA HIS A 118 -15.90 -2.88 21.37
C HIS A 118 -16.27 -1.40 21.38
N ARG A 119 -15.32 -0.56 21.75
CA ARG A 119 -15.43 0.89 21.63
C ARG A 119 -15.07 1.34 20.23
N LEU A 120 -15.98 2.13 19.61
CA LEU A 120 -15.84 2.64 18.28
C LEU A 120 -15.84 4.15 18.27
N TYR A 121 -14.97 4.73 17.46
CA TYR A 121 -14.85 6.16 17.21
C TYR A 121 -15.46 6.46 15.85
N VAL A 122 -16.56 7.23 15.86
CA VAL A 122 -17.39 7.42 14.67
C VAL A 122 -17.36 8.87 14.24
N ILE A 123 -17.17 9.07 12.95
CA ILE A 123 -17.20 10.38 12.31
C ILE A 123 -18.44 10.46 11.44
N LEU A 124 -19.35 11.38 11.81
CA LEU A 124 -20.62 11.62 11.11
C LEU A 124 -20.54 12.93 10.35
N PHE A 125 -20.90 12.92 9.07
CA PHE A 125 -20.76 14.09 8.20
C PHE A 125 -21.84 14.14 7.11
N ASN A 126 -21.94 15.29 6.44
CA ASN A 126 -22.85 15.44 5.30
C ASN A 126 -22.34 14.60 4.12
N PRO A 127 -23.15 13.73 3.49
CA PRO A 127 -22.73 12.96 2.31
C PRO A 127 -22.12 13.80 1.17
N ALA A 128 -22.48 15.08 1.05
CA ALA A 128 -21.90 15.98 0.06
C ALA A 128 -20.40 16.24 0.25
N THR A 129 -19.87 16.06 1.47
CA THR A 129 -18.43 16.22 1.78
C THR A 129 -17.64 14.93 1.65
N MET A 130 -18.26 13.86 1.16
CA MET A 130 -17.66 12.54 0.98
C MET A 130 -16.26 12.57 0.30
N PRO A 131 -15.99 13.34 -0.76
CA PRO A 131 -14.68 13.33 -1.41
C PRO A 131 -13.52 13.72 -0.49
N VAL A 132 -13.73 14.63 0.45
CA VAL A 132 -12.73 15.04 1.45
C VAL A 132 -12.67 14.04 2.59
N MET A 133 -13.82 13.60 3.08
CA MET A 133 -13.90 12.65 4.19
C MET A 133 -13.31 11.28 3.85
N MET A 134 -13.41 10.83 2.58
CA MET A 134 -12.80 9.56 2.16
C MET A 134 -11.28 9.57 2.24
N LEU A 135 -10.62 10.71 2.16
CA LEU A 135 -9.18 10.79 2.35
C LEU A 135 -8.78 10.45 3.81
N THR A 136 -9.64 10.76 4.79
CA THR A 136 -9.41 10.39 6.20
C THR A 136 -9.60 8.89 6.46
N TRP A 137 -10.29 8.20 5.57
CA TRP A 137 -10.39 6.74 5.54
C TRP A 137 -9.20 6.09 4.81
N GLN A 138 -8.85 6.64 3.65
CA GLN A 138 -7.84 6.06 2.75
C GLN A 138 -6.41 6.19 3.27
N ASN A 139 -6.02 7.41 3.68
CA ASN A 139 -4.62 7.72 3.96
C ASN A 139 -4.10 7.05 5.23
N PRO A 140 -4.77 7.18 6.41
CA PRO A 140 -4.29 6.52 7.62
C PRO A 140 -4.58 5.01 7.64
N GLY A 141 -5.56 4.54 6.86
CA GLY A 141 -5.90 3.12 6.78
C GLY A 141 -6.44 2.50 8.08
N LEU A 142 -6.99 3.31 8.99
CA LEU A 142 -7.46 2.92 10.33
C LEU A 142 -8.94 2.49 10.38
N GLY A 143 -9.64 2.53 9.25
CA GLY A 143 -11.06 2.14 9.20
C GLY A 143 -11.29 0.68 9.62
N ILE A 144 -12.41 0.42 10.28
CA ILE A 144 -12.77 -0.94 10.68
C ILE A 144 -12.77 -1.90 9.48
N SER A 145 -12.24 -3.11 9.66
CA SER A 145 -12.25 -4.12 8.60
C SER A 145 -13.68 -4.61 8.30
N LEU A 146 -13.90 -5.13 7.09
CA LEU A 146 -15.22 -5.67 6.73
C LEU A 146 -15.64 -6.85 7.61
N ARG A 147 -14.69 -7.72 7.99
CA ARG A 147 -14.98 -8.85 8.91
C ARG A 147 -15.23 -8.37 10.33
N GLY A 148 -14.49 -7.35 10.78
CA GLY A 148 -14.76 -6.70 12.05
C GLY A 148 -16.15 -6.07 12.10
N ALA A 149 -16.52 -5.33 11.07
CA ALA A 149 -17.85 -4.73 10.96
C ALA A 149 -18.97 -5.78 10.88
N GLU A 150 -18.78 -6.85 10.10
CA GLU A 150 -19.73 -7.98 10.05
C GLU A 150 -19.92 -8.64 11.42
N GLN A 151 -18.84 -8.81 12.17
CA GLN A 151 -18.92 -9.35 13.53
C GLN A 151 -19.75 -8.43 14.44
N LEU A 152 -19.48 -7.12 14.39
CA LEU A 152 -20.15 -6.15 15.27
C LEU A 152 -21.61 -5.91 14.87
N LEU A 153 -21.97 -6.07 13.61
CA LEU A 153 -23.36 -6.00 13.16
C LEU A 153 -24.26 -7.03 13.86
N LYS A 154 -23.72 -8.17 14.27
CA LYS A 154 -24.47 -9.17 15.07
C LYS A 154 -24.86 -8.64 16.44
N GLY A 155 -24.18 -7.59 16.91
CA GLY A 155 -24.37 -6.97 18.22
C GLY A 155 -25.00 -5.58 18.17
N VAL A 156 -25.59 -5.12 17.04
CA VAL A 156 -26.14 -3.75 16.91
C VAL A 156 -27.21 -3.41 17.97
N ALA A 157 -27.94 -4.39 18.48
CA ALA A 157 -28.89 -4.17 19.56
C ALA A 157 -28.21 -3.73 20.88
N THR A 158 -26.90 -3.88 21.01
CA THR A 158 -26.12 -3.46 22.17
C THR A 158 -25.50 -2.08 22.02
N ILE A 159 -25.73 -1.38 20.92
CA ILE A 159 -25.17 -0.02 20.69
C ILE A 159 -25.52 0.87 21.88
N LYS A 160 -24.49 1.46 22.45
CA LYS A 160 -24.62 2.41 23.55
C LYS A 160 -23.70 3.60 23.29
N GLU A 161 -24.26 4.80 23.25
CA GLU A 161 -23.47 6.02 23.16
C GLU A 161 -22.65 6.21 24.44
N VAL A 162 -21.36 6.52 24.28
CA VAL A 162 -20.46 6.86 25.37
C VAL A 162 -20.34 8.38 25.42
N THR A 163 -20.90 8.96 26.45
CA THR A 163 -20.79 10.40 26.71
C THR A 163 -19.45 10.73 27.35
N PHE A 164 -18.85 11.83 26.93
CA PHE A 164 -17.63 12.38 27.53
C PHE A 164 -17.72 13.90 27.57
N GLU A 165 -17.12 14.50 28.59
CA GLU A 165 -17.07 15.94 28.77
C GLU A 165 -15.69 16.45 28.34
N GLY A 166 -15.67 17.60 27.68
CA GLY A 166 -14.45 18.22 27.17
C GLY A 166 -14.23 18.02 25.67
N GLY A 167 -13.05 18.37 25.19
CA GLY A 167 -12.65 18.28 23.78
C GLY A 167 -11.96 16.95 23.44
N LEU A 168 -11.16 16.98 22.37
CA LEU A 168 -10.39 15.82 21.92
C LEU A 168 -9.36 15.30 22.95
N GLU A 169 -9.03 16.11 23.96
CA GLU A 169 -8.09 15.76 25.04
C GLU A 169 -8.67 14.78 26.07
N THR A 170 -9.99 14.64 26.11
CA THR A 170 -10.71 13.77 27.07
C THR A 170 -11.37 12.59 26.39
N LEU A 171 -10.81 12.11 25.28
CA LEU A 171 -11.35 10.97 24.54
C LEU A 171 -11.45 9.72 25.42
N PRO A 172 -12.59 9.02 25.40
CA PRO A 172 -12.71 7.74 26.08
C PRO A 172 -11.66 6.73 25.59
N SER A 173 -11.04 6.00 26.50
CA SER A 173 -10.02 5.02 26.18
C SER A 173 -10.57 3.92 25.26
N PRO A 174 -9.80 3.45 24.27
CA PRO A 174 -10.20 2.37 23.39
C PRO A 174 -10.31 1.03 24.15
N SER A 175 -11.12 0.13 23.60
CA SER A 175 -11.21 -1.25 24.10
C SER A 175 -10.27 -2.22 23.40
N TRP A 176 -9.73 -1.81 22.24
CA TRP A 176 -8.91 -2.61 21.35
C TRP A 176 -9.45 -4.01 21.00
N THR A 177 -8.98 -4.57 19.92
CA THR A 177 -9.34 -5.93 19.51
C THR A 177 -8.49 -6.93 20.31
N PRO A 178 -9.08 -7.99 20.91
CA PRO A 178 -8.30 -8.99 21.62
C PRO A 178 -7.32 -9.71 20.70
N GLU A 179 -6.11 -9.97 21.20
CA GLU A 179 -5.18 -10.90 20.55
C GLU A 179 -5.56 -12.36 20.85
N SER A 180 -5.13 -13.27 19.98
CA SER A 180 -5.37 -14.69 20.07
C SER A 180 -4.19 -15.48 19.52
N GLU A 181 -4.15 -16.78 19.73
CA GLU A 181 -3.13 -17.69 19.18
C GLU A 181 -2.94 -17.54 17.66
N VAL A 182 -3.97 -17.10 16.93
CA VAL A 182 -3.87 -16.85 15.48
C VAL A 182 -2.96 -15.67 15.16
N HIS A 183 -2.97 -14.63 16.00
CA HIS A 183 -2.06 -13.49 15.82
C HIS A 183 -0.62 -13.92 16.09
N ASP A 184 -0.38 -14.75 17.09
CA ASP A 184 0.95 -15.29 17.37
C ASP A 184 1.42 -16.20 16.24
N ALA A 185 0.56 -17.10 15.74
CA ALA A 185 0.87 -17.95 14.59
C ALA A 185 1.17 -17.13 13.33
N LEU A 186 0.49 -15.99 13.12
CA LEU A 186 0.78 -15.09 11.99
C LEU A 186 2.14 -14.39 12.17
N ARG A 187 2.50 -13.96 13.38
CA ARG A 187 3.84 -13.43 13.70
C ARG A 187 4.92 -14.48 13.46
N ASP A 188 4.72 -15.70 13.96
CA ASP A 188 5.64 -16.82 13.76
C ASP A 188 5.81 -17.16 12.28
N ARG A 189 4.73 -17.09 11.48
CA ARG A 189 4.80 -17.29 10.02
C ARG A 189 5.66 -16.23 9.33
N ILE A 190 5.56 -14.98 9.73
CA ILE A 190 6.40 -13.89 9.19
C ILE A 190 7.87 -14.14 9.57
N VAL A 191 8.14 -14.50 10.82
CA VAL A 191 9.49 -14.82 11.30
C VAL A 191 10.08 -16.00 10.56
N GLU A 192 9.32 -17.09 10.37
CA GLU A 192 9.72 -18.25 9.57
C GLU A 192 10.20 -17.83 8.17
N LEU A 193 9.41 -16.99 7.49
CA LEU A 193 9.76 -16.49 6.15
C LEU A 193 11.02 -15.62 6.16
N LEU A 194 11.21 -14.78 7.17
CA LEU A 194 12.40 -13.94 7.31
C LEU A 194 13.66 -14.77 7.58
N HIS A 195 13.57 -15.83 8.37
CA HIS A 195 14.66 -16.77 8.63
C HIS A 195 14.91 -17.77 7.49
N ARG A 196 13.99 -17.87 6.52
CA ARG A 196 14.13 -18.76 5.38
C ARG A 196 15.22 -18.27 4.42
N ALA A 197 16.30 -19.05 4.31
CA ALA A 197 17.39 -18.82 3.36
C ALA A 197 17.91 -17.36 3.28
N PRO A 198 18.22 -16.71 4.40
CA PRO A 198 18.78 -15.38 4.37
C PRO A 198 20.18 -15.38 3.72
N ARG A 199 20.62 -14.24 3.23
CA ARG A 199 21.97 -14.10 2.70
C ARG A 199 23.03 -14.35 3.77
N ASP A 200 22.78 -13.88 4.97
CA ASP A 200 23.62 -14.07 6.16
C ASP A 200 22.71 -14.40 7.36
N ALA A 201 22.73 -15.67 7.78
CA ALA A 201 21.89 -16.15 8.90
C ALA A 201 22.26 -15.51 10.24
N ASP A 202 23.50 -15.02 10.39
CA ASP A 202 23.92 -14.34 11.61
C ASP A 202 23.35 -12.93 11.72
N LYS A 203 22.84 -12.37 10.64
CA LYS A 203 22.23 -11.04 10.58
C LYS A 203 20.71 -11.03 10.66
N VAL A 204 20.04 -12.18 10.78
CA VAL A 204 18.60 -12.28 10.97
C VAL A 204 18.34 -12.91 12.33
N LYS A 205 17.91 -12.10 13.30
CA LYS A 205 17.72 -12.50 14.71
C LYS A 205 16.33 -12.16 15.25
N CYS A 206 15.41 -11.71 14.39
CA CYS A 206 14.05 -11.36 14.81
C CYS A 206 13.28 -12.59 15.32
N THR A 207 12.38 -12.33 16.24
CA THR A 207 11.44 -13.28 16.82
C THR A 207 10.02 -12.73 16.67
N SER A 208 9.00 -13.50 17.02
CA SER A 208 7.60 -13.04 17.01
C SER A 208 7.36 -11.81 17.90
N ARG A 209 8.21 -11.56 18.89
CA ARG A 209 8.15 -10.35 19.75
C ARG A 209 8.56 -9.06 19.03
N ASP A 210 9.25 -9.19 17.91
CA ASP A 210 9.73 -8.08 17.10
C ASP A 210 8.73 -7.74 15.96
N VAL A 211 7.64 -8.51 15.84
CA VAL A 211 6.62 -8.37 14.80
C VAL A 211 5.36 -7.73 15.36
N PHE A 212 4.96 -6.60 14.76
CA PHE A 212 3.75 -5.85 15.09
C PHE A 212 2.78 -5.91 13.91
N LEU A 213 1.52 -6.30 14.18
CA LEU A 213 0.49 -6.50 13.17
C LEU A 213 -0.49 -5.32 13.13
N TYR A 214 -0.91 -4.94 11.94
CA TYR A 214 -1.80 -3.82 11.70
C TYR A 214 -2.95 -4.22 10.76
N PRO A 215 -4.11 -3.54 10.80
CA PRO A 215 -5.25 -3.86 9.92
C PRO A 215 -4.97 -3.56 8.45
N THR A 216 -4.01 -2.70 8.13
CA THR A 216 -3.57 -2.39 6.77
C THR A 216 -2.10 -1.98 6.75
N GLY A 217 -1.45 -2.02 5.57
CA GLY A 217 -0.11 -1.44 5.41
C GLY A 217 -0.08 0.07 5.68
N MET A 218 -1.13 0.82 5.31
CA MET A 218 -1.22 2.25 5.63
C MET A 218 -1.37 2.53 7.12
N ALA A 219 -2.07 1.68 7.88
CA ALA A 219 -2.14 1.78 9.35
C ALA A 219 -0.74 1.61 9.97
N ALA A 220 0.06 0.67 9.45
CA ALA A 220 1.44 0.52 9.88
C ALA A 220 2.27 1.79 9.62
N ILE A 221 2.11 2.42 8.44
CA ILE A 221 2.78 3.68 8.10
C ILE A 221 2.31 4.83 9.00
N PHE A 222 1.00 4.94 9.23
CA PHE A 222 0.42 5.98 10.09
C PHE A 222 1.00 5.93 11.51
N TYR A 223 0.94 4.76 12.15
CA TYR A 223 1.45 4.61 13.52
C TYR A 223 2.97 4.77 13.59
N LEU A 224 3.69 4.24 12.60
CA LEU A 224 5.14 4.40 12.50
C LEU A 224 5.52 5.89 12.39
N ASN A 225 4.88 6.63 11.47
CA ASN A 225 5.14 8.07 11.31
C ASN A 225 4.89 8.84 12.60
N THR A 226 3.73 8.66 13.21
CA THR A 226 3.37 9.33 14.47
C THR A 226 4.40 9.03 15.56
N LEU A 227 4.69 7.75 15.77
CA LEU A 227 5.60 7.30 16.82
C LEU A 227 7.03 7.83 16.66
N LEU A 228 7.57 7.72 15.43
CA LEU A 228 8.94 8.13 15.17
C LEU A 228 9.13 9.64 15.18
N THR A 229 8.19 10.41 14.62
CA THR A 229 8.28 11.88 14.60
C THR A 229 8.03 12.51 15.98
N GLU A 230 7.24 11.89 16.84
CA GLU A 230 7.08 12.30 18.24
C GLU A 230 8.33 12.01 19.06
N HIS A 231 8.90 10.79 18.91
CA HIS A 231 10.10 10.40 19.65
C HIS A 231 11.35 11.15 19.18
N ARG A 232 11.51 11.32 17.87
CA ARG A 232 12.69 11.96 17.25
C ARG A 232 12.23 13.04 16.26
N PRO A 233 11.92 14.25 16.75
CA PRO A 233 11.56 15.35 15.87
C PRO A 233 12.68 15.67 14.88
N GLY A 234 12.33 15.77 13.60
CA GLY A 234 13.27 16.07 12.51
C GLY A 234 12.60 15.91 11.14
N THR A 235 13.34 16.24 10.10
CA THR A 235 12.85 16.06 8.72
C THR A 235 12.64 14.57 8.43
N VAL A 236 11.49 14.23 7.83
CA VAL A 236 11.25 12.90 7.25
C VAL A 236 11.75 12.90 5.82
N VAL A 237 12.48 11.86 5.42
CA VAL A 237 12.99 11.73 4.06
C VAL A 237 12.34 10.57 3.36
N LEU A 238 11.89 10.80 2.12
CA LEU A 238 11.45 9.77 1.19
C LEU A 238 12.49 9.58 0.09
N LEU A 239 12.89 8.33 -0.15
CA LEU A 239 13.82 7.96 -1.22
C LEU A 239 13.13 7.14 -2.30
N GLY A 240 13.33 7.54 -3.56
CA GLY A 240 12.74 6.89 -4.73
C GLY A 240 11.28 7.24 -4.94
N VAL A 241 10.72 6.72 -6.01
CA VAL A 241 9.29 6.80 -6.26
C VAL A 241 8.61 5.71 -5.43
N ILE A 242 7.69 6.13 -4.58
CA ILE A 242 7.00 5.26 -3.63
C ILE A 242 5.49 5.26 -3.87
N PHE A 243 4.78 4.40 -3.16
CA PHE A 243 3.32 4.33 -3.20
C PHE A 243 2.68 5.70 -2.93
N HIS A 244 1.81 6.14 -3.82
CA HIS A 244 1.28 7.50 -3.81
C HIS A 244 0.55 7.89 -2.51
N ASN A 245 -0.17 6.98 -1.86
CA ASN A 245 -0.82 7.30 -0.59
C ASN A 245 0.20 7.52 0.54
N THR A 246 1.31 6.79 0.56
CA THR A 246 2.42 7.03 1.50
C THR A 246 3.02 8.41 1.25
N TYR A 247 3.30 8.74 -0.01
CA TYR A 247 3.83 10.04 -0.41
C TYR A 247 2.93 11.20 0.03
N HIS A 248 1.63 11.13 -0.31
CA HIS A 248 0.69 12.19 0.03
C HIS A 248 0.38 12.28 1.54
N HIS A 249 0.36 11.13 2.22
CA HIS A 249 0.18 11.11 3.67
C HIS A 249 1.35 11.81 4.39
N LEU A 250 2.58 11.47 4.05
CA LEU A 250 3.75 12.01 4.74
C LEU A 250 4.02 13.49 4.40
N ILE A 251 3.65 13.99 3.21
CA ILE A 251 3.70 15.43 2.90
C ILE A 251 2.85 16.26 3.87
N GLU A 252 1.70 15.73 4.29
CA GLU A 252 0.76 16.46 5.12
C GLU A 252 0.96 16.24 6.63
N GLU A 253 1.47 15.06 7.00
CA GLU A 253 1.48 14.59 8.39
C GLU A 253 2.87 14.63 9.08
N CYS A 254 3.91 15.12 8.39
CA CYS A 254 5.23 15.27 9.01
C CYS A 254 5.37 16.64 9.68
N PRO A 255 5.44 16.72 11.03
CA PRO A 255 5.39 18.01 11.75
C PRO A 255 6.54 18.96 11.42
N GLN A 256 7.72 18.42 11.08
CA GLN A 256 8.91 19.21 10.69
C GLN A 256 9.20 19.12 9.18
N GLY A 257 8.19 18.73 8.40
CA GLY A 257 8.25 18.64 6.96
C GLY A 257 8.85 17.33 6.44
N MET A 258 8.67 17.15 5.15
CA MET A 258 9.15 16.00 4.40
C MET A 258 10.04 16.46 3.25
N LYS A 259 11.14 15.74 3.00
CA LYS A 259 12.04 15.93 1.86
C LYS A 259 12.00 14.70 0.97
N HIS A 260 11.76 14.90 -0.32
CA HIS A 260 11.74 13.81 -1.31
C HIS A 260 12.98 13.84 -2.21
N PHE A 261 13.67 12.70 -2.31
CA PHE A 261 14.74 12.44 -3.27
C PHE A 261 14.26 11.32 -4.19
N GLY A 262 13.69 11.68 -5.34
CA GLY A 262 13.00 10.73 -6.21
C GLY A 262 13.91 9.74 -6.96
N ARG A 263 15.26 9.92 -6.95
CA ARG A 263 16.21 9.01 -7.59
C ARG A 263 16.98 8.21 -6.56
N VAL A 264 17.11 6.90 -6.78
CA VAL A 264 17.82 5.95 -5.92
C VAL A 264 19.04 5.30 -6.61
N ASP A 265 19.40 5.77 -7.80
CA ASP A 265 20.66 5.41 -8.44
C ASP A 265 21.86 5.98 -7.64
N SER A 266 23.07 5.60 -8.01
CA SER A 266 24.28 6.03 -7.31
C SER A 266 24.42 7.55 -7.22
N LYS A 267 23.99 8.29 -8.26
CA LYS A 267 24.01 9.75 -8.29
C LYS A 267 22.95 10.34 -7.35
N GLY A 268 21.72 9.81 -7.37
CA GLY A 268 20.65 10.23 -6.47
C GLY A 268 21.01 10.05 -5.01
N ILE A 269 21.57 8.89 -4.65
CA ILE A 269 22.04 8.63 -3.28
C ILE A 269 23.22 9.56 -2.90
N SER A 270 24.10 9.93 -3.83
CA SER A 270 25.17 10.91 -3.55
C SER A 270 24.62 12.32 -3.30
N ILE A 271 23.56 12.73 -3.99
CA ILE A 271 22.86 14.01 -3.73
C ILE A 271 22.23 13.97 -2.32
N PHE A 272 21.59 12.86 -1.96
CA PHE A 272 21.04 12.66 -0.62
C PHE A 272 22.13 12.71 0.47
N GLU A 273 23.26 12.03 0.26
CA GLU A 273 24.40 12.02 1.21
C GLU A 273 24.98 13.43 1.41
N ASN A 274 25.13 14.22 0.34
CA ASN A 274 25.57 15.62 0.45
C ASN A 274 24.58 16.47 1.25
N TRP A 275 23.28 16.31 1.00
CA TRP A 275 22.26 17.00 1.76
C TRP A 275 22.27 16.60 3.25
N LEU A 276 22.48 15.32 3.60
CA LEU A 276 22.63 14.87 4.99
C LEU A 276 23.78 15.59 5.69
N LYS A 277 24.90 15.78 4.98
CA LYS A 277 26.04 16.53 5.51
C LYS A 277 25.71 17.99 5.77
N GLU A 278 25.03 18.65 4.83
CA GLU A 278 24.58 20.05 4.97
C GLU A 278 23.61 20.21 6.16
N GLU A 279 22.64 19.30 6.33
CA GLU A 279 21.70 19.34 7.48
C GLU A 279 22.43 19.11 8.81
N LYS A 280 23.39 18.19 8.87
CA LYS A 280 24.22 17.94 10.06
C LYS A 280 25.07 19.15 10.41
N ASP A 281 25.71 19.77 9.41
CA ASP A 281 26.52 20.98 9.60
C ASP A 281 25.65 22.18 10.06
N ALA A 282 24.38 22.22 9.67
CA ALA A 282 23.37 23.19 10.11
C ALA A 282 22.74 22.87 11.47
N GLY A 283 23.12 21.77 12.13
CA GLY A 283 22.58 21.33 13.42
C GLY A 283 21.14 20.82 13.35
N LYS A 284 20.66 20.43 12.17
CA LYS A 284 19.34 19.85 11.97
C LYS A 284 19.39 18.33 12.02
N SER A 285 18.27 17.71 12.37
CA SER A 285 18.14 16.25 12.48
C SER A 285 17.20 15.69 11.42
N VAL A 286 17.47 14.46 10.99
CA VAL A 286 16.57 13.64 10.22
C VAL A 286 15.89 12.66 11.18
N SER A 287 14.56 12.63 11.17
CA SER A 287 13.79 11.71 12.01
C SER A 287 13.97 10.28 11.50
N TYR A 288 13.54 10.04 10.29
CA TYR A 288 13.72 8.76 9.62
C TYR A 288 13.77 8.93 8.09
N VAL A 289 14.30 7.90 7.45
CA VAL A 289 14.31 7.74 5.99
C VAL A 289 13.43 6.56 5.63
N PHE A 290 12.49 6.76 4.72
CA PHE A 290 11.59 5.73 4.20
C PHE A 290 11.92 5.43 2.74
N VAL A 291 12.01 4.14 2.39
CA VAL A 291 12.28 3.68 1.03
C VAL A 291 11.55 2.39 0.73
N GLU A 292 10.97 2.26 -0.47
CA GLU A 292 10.41 1.01 -0.97
C GLU A 292 11.47 0.20 -1.73
N VAL A 293 11.46 -1.11 -1.54
CA VAL A 293 12.41 -2.04 -2.17
C VAL A 293 11.69 -3.22 -2.81
N PRO A 294 11.53 -3.20 -4.15
CA PRO A 294 11.76 -2.07 -5.06
C PRO A 294 10.67 -1.00 -4.96
N GLY A 295 10.90 0.18 -5.54
CA GLY A 295 9.96 1.31 -5.57
C GLY A 295 8.71 1.03 -6.43
N ASN A 296 7.67 1.84 -6.27
CA ASN A 296 6.39 1.69 -6.95
C ASN A 296 5.96 3.03 -7.62
N PRO A 297 5.84 3.11 -8.94
CA PRO A 297 5.76 2.02 -9.92
C PRO A 297 7.06 1.79 -10.72
N THR A 298 8.15 2.48 -10.41
CA THR A 298 9.39 2.47 -11.21
C THR A 298 10.24 1.21 -11.02
N LEU A 299 10.06 0.50 -9.92
CA LEU A 299 10.75 -0.74 -9.56
C LEU A 299 12.26 -0.60 -9.39
N ASP A 300 12.73 0.62 -9.22
CA ASP A 300 14.12 0.92 -8.88
C ASP A 300 14.48 0.37 -7.49
N THR A 301 15.72 -0.08 -7.36
CA THR A 301 16.24 -0.62 -6.10
C THR A 301 17.47 0.17 -5.66
N PRO A 302 17.45 0.80 -4.48
CA PRO A 302 18.60 1.50 -3.93
C PRO A 302 19.70 0.53 -3.47
N ASP A 303 20.92 1.04 -3.32
CA ASP A 303 21.97 0.36 -2.57
C ASP A 303 21.64 0.41 -1.06
N THR A 304 20.96 -0.64 -0.58
CA THR A 304 20.48 -0.74 0.81
C THR A 304 21.64 -0.85 1.81
N VAL A 305 22.79 -1.39 1.40
CA VAL A 305 24.00 -1.45 2.24
C VAL A 305 24.56 -0.05 2.47
N ARG A 306 24.63 0.76 1.40
CA ARG A 306 25.04 2.17 1.51
C ARG A 306 24.06 2.96 2.37
N LEU A 307 22.73 2.74 2.21
CA LEU A 307 21.73 3.41 3.03
C LEU A 307 21.89 3.09 4.51
N LYS A 308 22.13 1.80 4.86
CA LYS A 308 22.37 1.41 6.26
C LYS A 308 23.62 2.10 6.84
N ARG A 309 24.72 2.16 6.09
CA ARG A 309 25.91 2.92 6.50
C ARG A 309 25.58 4.39 6.76
N LEU A 310 24.82 5.03 5.86
CA LEU A 310 24.41 6.43 6.03
C LEU A 310 23.51 6.60 7.26
N SER A 311 22.60 5.66 7.55
CA SER A 311 21.75 5.73 8.75
C SER A 311 22.58 5.72 10.04
N GLU A 312 23.65 4.95 10.09
CA GLU A 312 24.55 4.88 11.23
C GLU A 312 25.44 6.14 11.35
N GLU A 313 25.93 6.67 10.21
CA GLU A 313 26.81 7.86 10.17
C GLU A 313 26.07 9.16 10.53
N TYR A 314 24.83 9.28 10.08
CA TYR A 314 24.00 10.49 10.25
C TYR A 314 22.90 10.33 11.30
N ASP A 315 22.86 9.18 11.98
CA ASP A 315 21.98 8.88 13.11
C ASP A 315 20.50 9.15 12.81
N PHE A 316 19.91 8.43 11.84
CA PHE A 316 18.47 8.42 11.53
C PHE A 316 17.93 6.99 11.49
N PHE A 317 16.63 6.80 11.72
CA PHE A 317 16.00 5.50 11.53
C PHE A 317 15.82 5.18 10.04
N LEU A 318 16.24 3.99 9.61
CA LEU A 318 16.05 3.52 8.24
C LEU A 318 14.89 2.54 8.17
N ILE A 319 13.82 2.94 7.45
CA ILE A 319 12.62 2.16 7.22
C ILE A 319 12.64 1.62 5.80
N ILE A 320 12.59 0.31 5.65
CA ILE A 320 12.45 -0.34 4.34
C ILE A 320 11.07 -0.94 4.23
N ASP A 321 10.33 -0.59 3.18
CA ASP A 321 9.10 -1.27 2.78
C ASP A 321 9.41 -2.29 1.68
N ASP A 322 9.28 -3.57 1.98
CA ASP A 322 9.53 -4.67 1.05
C ASP A 322 8.26 -5.25 0.43
N THR A 323 7.15 -4.55 0.50
CA THR A 323 5.83 -5.03 0.03
C THR A 323 5.86 -5.66 -1.37
N ILE A 324 6.65 -5.12 -2.30
CA ILE A 324 6.78 -5.62 -3.68
C ILE A 324 7.83 -6.71 -3.77
N GLY A 325 9.00 -6.55 -3.17
CA GLY A 325 10.05 -7.56 -3.11
C GLY A 325 9.58 -8.80 -2.35
N GLY A 326 9.00 -8.59 -1.19
CA GLY A 326 8.35 -9.59 -0.33
C GLY A 326 9.31 -10.55 0.36
N PHE A 327 8.86 -11.12 1.46
CA PHE A 327 9.62 -12.04 2.31
C PHE A 327 10.20 -13.27 1.57
N ALA A 328 9.64 -13.60 0.41
CA ALA A 328 10.09 -14.75 -0.37
C ALA A 328 11.33 -14.45 -1.23
N ASN A 329 11.42 -13.26 -1.81
CA ASN A 329 12.44 -12.93 -2.80
C ASN A 329 13.62 -12.15 -2.20
N VAL A 330 13.38 -11.17 -1.33
CA VAL A 330 14.43 -10.26 -0.85
C VAL A 330 14.74 -10.42 0.63
N ASP A 331 16.00 -10.15 0.99
CA ASP A 331 16.52 -10.19 2.35
C ASP A 331 17.07 -8.81 2.71
N VAL A 332 16.22 -7.97 3.29
CA VAL A 332 16.54 -6.57 3.59
C VAL A 332 16.43 -6.20 5.08
N LEU A 333 15.99 -7.13 5.96
CA LEU A 333 15.90 -6.85 7.39
C LEU A 333 17.25 -6.43 7.98
N ALA A 334 18.32 -7.09 7.58
CA ALA A 334 19.67 -6.76 8.04
C ALA A 334 20.15 -5.35 7.64
N HIS A 335 19.52 -4.76 6.63
CA HIS A 335 19.86 -3.44 6.09
C HIS A 335 18.92 -2.32 6.60
N SER A 336 18.00 -2.63 7.49
CA SER A 336 17.02 -1.67 8.02
C SER A 336 17.03 -1.65 9.55
N ASP A 337 16.45 -0.60 10.13
CA ASP A 337 16.07 -0.59 11.54
C ASP A 337 14.65 -1.14 11.71
N VAL A 338 13.79 -0.84 10.75
CA VAL A 338 12.41 -1.28 10.67
C VAL A 338 12.11 -1.81 9.27
N LEU A 339 11.60 -3.02 9.18
CA LEU A 339 11.03 -3.58 7.95
C LEU A 339 9.52 -3.46 8.01
N LEU A 340 8.93 -2.81 7.00
CA LEU A 340 7.49 -2.67 6.85
C LEU A 340 7.01 -3.48 5.64
N SER A 341 5.86 -4.12 5.75
CA SER A 341 5.24 -4.85 4.63
C SER A 341 3.73 -4.75 4.67
N SER A 342 3.11 -4.48 3.53
CA SER A 342 1.68 -4.70 3.33
C SER A 342 1.42 -6.17 3.04
N ILE A 343 1.09 -6.93 4.07
CA ILE A 343 0.76 -8.37 3.94
C ILE A 343 -0.60 -8.61 3.22
N THR A 344 -1.30 -7.54 2.85
CA THR A 344 -2.43 -7.54 1.90
C THR A 344 -2.05 -8.08 0.53
N LYS A 345 -0.78 -7.90 0.10
CA LYS A 345 -0.29 -8.10 -1.27
C LYS A 345 0.08 -9.56 -1.53
N SER A 346 1.23 -9.84 -2.09
CA SER A 346 1.65 -11.20 -2.46
C SER A 346 1.63 -12.19 -1.30
N PHE A 347 1.87 -11.75 -0.05
CA PHE A 347 1.80 -12.60 1.12
C PHE A 347 0.41 -13.26 1.27
N SER A 348 -0.67 -12.46 1.26
CA SER A 348 -2.05 -12.98 1.25
C SER A 348 -2.42 -13.58 -0.11
N GLY A 349 -2.19 -12.86 -1.21
CA GLY A 349 -2.30 -13.30 -2.59
C GLY A 349 -3.71 -13.53 -3.15
N TYR A 350 -4.72 -13.74 -2.32
CA TYR A 350 -6.08 -14.03 -2.77
C TYR A 350 -7.00 -12.80 -2.84
N ALA A 351 -6.43 -11.62 -2.61
CA ALA A 351 -7.15 -10.34 -2.76
C ALA A 351 -8.47 -10.25 -1.99
N ASN A 352 -8.55 -10.85 -0.80
CA ASN A 352 -9.77 -10.95 0.02
C ASN A 352 -9.57 -10.57 1.50
N VAL A 353 -8.42 -10.01 1.88
CA VAL A 353 -8.11 -9.54 3.22
C VAL A 353 -7.06 -8.46 3.15
N MET A 354 -7.04 -7.57 4.13
CA MET A 354 -6.00 -6.57 4.31
C MET A 354 -5.20 -6.84 5.58
N GLY A 355 -3.95 -6.40 5.59
CA GLY A 355 -3.08 -6.43 6.76
C GLY A 355 -1.77 -5.69 6.50
N GLY A 356 -1.11 -5.29 7.57
CA GLY A 356 0.22 -4.72 7.56
C GLY A 356 1.09 -5.36 8.64
N SER A 357 2.39 -5.33 8.47
CA SER A 357 3.35 -5.76 9.48
C SER A 357 4.52 -4.79 9.57
N VAL A 358 5.01 -4.63 10.79
CA VAL A 358 6.29 -3.98 11.10
C VAL A 358 7.15 -5.01 11.81
N VAL A 359 8.39 -5.16 11.38
CA VAL A 359 9.38 -6.04 12.02
C VAL A 359 10.59 -5.19 12.41
N LEU A 360 10.94 -5.20 13.69
CA LEU A 360 12.12 -4.53 14.18
C LEU A 360 13.35 -5.41 13.98
N ASN A 361 14.48 -4.78 13.60
CA ASN A 361 15.74 -5.48 13.48
C ASN A 361 16.47 -5.54 14.84
N PRO A 362 16.60 -6.71 15.48
CA PRO A 362 17.26 -6.82 16.79
C PRO A 362 18.76 -6.43 16.77
N LEU A 363 19.37 -6.39 15.59
CA LEU A 363 20.78 -5.99 15.42
C LEU A 363 20.96 -4.50 15.11
N SER A 364 19.86 -3.74 15.01
CA SER A 364 19.92 -2.28 14.87
C SER A 364 20.50 -1.64 16.14
N SER A 365 21.34 -0.62 15.97
CA SER A 365 21.81 0.23 17.08
C SER A 365 20.64 0.93 17.82
N HIS A 366 19.53 1.11 17.15
CA HIS A 366 18.31 1.73 17.66
C HIS A 366 17.30 0.72 18.26
N TYR A 367 17.60 -0.59 18.26
CA TYR A 367 16.64 -1.63 18.60
C TYR A 367 15.96 -1.43 19.95
N GLN A 368 16.75 -1.17 21.01
CA GLN A 368 16.17 -1.04 22.35
C GLN A 368 15.14 0.11 22.42
N THR A 369 15.47 1.23 21.81
CA THR A 369 14.58 2.40 21.72
C THR A 369 13.32 2.04 20.93
N LEU A 370 13.46 1.53 19.72
CA LEU A 370 12.34 1.16 18.87
C LEU A 370 11.45 0.10 19.52
N HIS A 371 12.05 -0.93 20.11
CA HIS A 371 11.31 -2.01 20.76
C HIS A 371 10.47 -1.50 21.95
N SER A 372 11.02 -0.60 22.79
CA SER A 372 10.24 0.02 23.88
C SER A 372 9.10 0.86 23.32
N LEU A 373 9.36 1.73 22.35
CA LEU A 373 8.37 2.59 21.73
C LEU A 373 7.20 1.80 21.13
N PHE A 374 7.52 0.78 20.33
CA PHE A 374 6.47 -0.04 19.71
C PHE A 374 5.69 -0.85 20.73
N ARG A 375 6.34 -1.43 21.73
CA ARG A 375 5.64 -2.20 22.77
C ARG A 375 4.70 -1.36 23.64
N GLU A 376 5.06 -0.11 23.89
CA GLU A 376 4.25 0.80 24.72
C GLU A 376 3.07 1.38 23.93
N SER A 377 3.21 1.59 22.63
CA SER A 377 2.22 2.27 21.78
C SER A 377 1.35 1.33 20.96
N HIS A 378 1.84 0.12 20.62
CA HIS A 378 1.10 -0.80 19.77
C HIS A 378 -0.08 -1.42 20.49
N HIS A 379 -1.23 -1.34 19.87
CA HIS A 379 -2.46 -2.03 20.27
C HIS A 379 -3.03 -2.79 19.08
N ASN A 380 -3.57 -3.97 19.33
CA ASN A 380 -4.13 -4.77 18.26
C ASN A 380 -5.45 -4.19 17.73
N GLU A 381 -5.48 -3.91 16.43
CA GLU A 381 -6.68 -3.53 15.69
C GLU A 381 -7.05 -4.57 14.61
N LEU A 382 -6.26 -5.63 14.47
CA LEU A 382 -6.50 -6.70 13.52
C LEU A 382 -7.50 -7.71 14.12
N PHE A 383 -8.68 -7.85 13.53
CA PHE A 383 -9.67 -8.82 13.98
C PHE A 383 -9.20 -10.26 13.76
N ILE A 384 -9.59 -11.16 14.68
CA ILE A 384 -9.25 -12.59 14.62
C ILE A 384 -9.58 -13.19 13.26
N ALA A 385 -10.76 -12.87 12.70
CA ALA A 385 -11.20 -13.38 11.40
C ALA A 385 -10.30 -12.90 10.23
N ASP A 386 -9.75 -11.69 10.30
CA ASP A 386 -8.80 -11.21 9.31
C ASP A 386 -7.43 -11.89 9.48
N ALA A 387 -6.96 -12.05 10.73
CA ALA A 387 -5.72 -12.76 11.05
C ALA A 387 -5.79 -14.23 10.57
N GLN A 388 -6.93 -14.92 10.77
CA GLN A 388 -7.16 -16.28 10.30
C GLN A 388 -7.03 -16.39 8.76
N VAL A 389 -7.64 -15.46 8.03
CA VAL A 389 -7.56 -15.44 6.57
C VAL A 389 -6.14 -15.11 6.08
N LEU A 390 -5.45 -14.16 6.72
CA LEU A 390 -4.05 -13.86 6.39
C LEU A 390 -3.14 -15.07 6.60
N LEU A 391 -3.26 -15.75 7.73
CA LEU A 391 -2.49 -16.95 8.03
C LEU A 391 -2.79 -18.07 7.04
N SER A 392 -4.07 -18.37 6.80
CA SER A 392 -4.50 -19.40 5.84
C SER A 392 -4.00 -19.11 4.43
N ASN A 393 -4.16 -17.87 3.97
CA ASN A 393 -3.73 -17.45 2.63
C ASN A 393 -2.21 -17.50 2.45
N SER A 394 -1.44 -17.40 3.52
CA SER A 394 0.03 -17.46 3.46
C SER A 394 0.59 -18.88 3.32
N SER A 395 -0.24 -19.91 3.43
CA SER A 395 0.20 -21.31 3.44
C SER A 395 0.92 -21.72 2.15
N ASP A 396 0.44 -21.26 1.01
CA ASP A 396 1.00 -21.51 -0.33
C ASP A 396 1.77 -20.30 -0.91
N PHE A 397 2.19 -19.36 -0.06
CA PHE A 397 2.86 -18.13 -0.47
C PHE A 397 4.11 -18.38 -1.33
N LEU A 398 4.95 -19.37 -0.98
CA LEU A 398 6.16 -19.70 -1.74
C LEU A 398 5.85 -20.30 -3.11
N GLU A 399 4.86 -21.20 -3.18
CA GLU A 399 4.41 -21.83 -4.42
C GLU A 399 3.84 -20.79 -5.39
N ARG A 400 2.98 -19.88 -4.89
CA ARG A 400 2.47 -18.76 -5.68
C ARG A 400 3.60 -17.83 -6.14
N THR A 401 4.59 -17.57 -5.30
CA THR A 401 5.73 -16.72 -5.64
C THR A 401 6.52 -17.27 -6.83
N ILE A 402 6.70 -18.60 -6.95
CA ILE A 402 7.35 -19.23 -8.12
C ILE A 402 6.62 -18.84 -9.40
N ILE A 403 5.29 -18.98 -9.41
CA ILE A 403 4.46 -18.70 -10.58
C ILE A 403 4.46 -17.20 -10.89
N LEU A 404 4.28 -16.36 -9.89
CA LEU A 404 4.26 -14.90 -10.03
C LEU A 404 5.58 -14.36 -10.61
N ASN A 405 6.72 -14.83 -10.07
CA ASN A 405 8.06 -14.45 -10.57
C ASN A 405 8.27 -14.88 -12.01
N ARG A 406 7.90 -16.12 -12.36
CA ARG A 406 8.02 -16.66 -13.71
C ARG A 406 7.16 -15.85 -14.69
N ASN A 407 5.90 -15.69 -14.39
CA ASN A 407 4.94 -15.01 -15.24
C ASN A 407 5.32 -13.54 -15.47
N ALA A 408 5.69 -12.82 -14.41
CA ALA A 408 6.11 -11.41 -14.54
C ALA A 408 7.40 -11.26 -15.36
N LEU A 409 8.37 -12.16 -15.17
CA LEU A 409 9.61 -12.15 -15.96
C LEU A 409 9.33 -12.42 -17.43
N ALA A 410 8.48 -13.41 -17.76
CA ALA A 410 8.11 -13.72 -19.13
C ALA A 410 7.39 -12.53 -19.81
N MET A 411 6.43 -11.91 -19.10
CA MET A 411 5.70 -10.72 -19.59
C MET A 411 6.66 -9.53 -19.81
N ALA A 412 7.57 -9.28 -18.86
CA ALA A 412 8.54 -8.19 -18.95
C ALA A 412 9.50 -8.40 -20.14
N ASN A 413 10.03 -9.61 -20.33
CA ASN A 413 10.91 -9.94 -21.44
C ASN A 413 10.18 -9.80 -22.79
N PHE A 414 8.96 -10.32 -22.91
CA PHE A 414 8.16 -10.21 -24.13
C PHE A 414 7.93 -8.73 -24.55
N LEU A 415 7.58 -7.88 -23.57
CA LEU A 415 7.37 -6.45 -23.83
C LEU A 415 8.69 -5.71 -24.11
N HIS A 416 9.78 -6.11 -23.45
CA HIS A 416 11.10 -5.52 -23.67
C HIS A 416 11.66 -5.87 -25.06
N GLU A 417 11.49 -7.09 -25.52
CA GLU A 417 11.86 -7.52 -26.87
C GLU A 417 11.12 -6.70 -27.94
N ALA A 418 9.87 -6.33 -27.68
CA ALA A 418 9.07 -5.51 -28.58
C ALA A 418 9.67 -4.13 -28.83
N ILE A 419 10.48 -3.57 -27.92
CA ILE A 419 11.15 -2.25 -28.10
C ILE A 419 12.02 -2.24 -29.36
N SER A 420 12.60 -3.39 -29.74
CA SER A 420 13.47 -3.51 -30.91
C SER A 420 12.73 -3.47 -32.25
N SER A 421 11.40 -3.58 -32.25
CA SER A 421 10.59 -3.50 -33.47
C SER A 421 10.34 -2.04 -33.86
N PRO A 422 10.65 -1.60 -35.10
CA PRO A 422 10.46 -0.21 -35.51
C PRO A 422 9.01 0.31 -35.39
N ASP A 423 8.04 -0.58 -35.51
CA ASP A 423 6.61 -0.24 -35.47
C ASP A 423 6.02 -0.39 -34.06
N SER A 424 6.81 -0.79 -33.06
CA SER A 424 6.32 -1.01 -31.71
C SER A 424 6.08 0.32 -30.99
N PRO A 425 4.93 0.49 -30.36
CA PRO A 425 4.68 1.65 -29.52
C PRO A 425 5.32 1.53 -28.11
N VAL A 426 5.91 0.38 -27.75
CA VAL A 426 6.59 0.19 -26.47
C VAL A 426 7.96 0.87 -26.51
N ILE A 427 8.22 1.77 -25.55
CA ILE A 427 9.48 2.50 -25.46
C ILE A 427 10.34 2.14 -24.25
N ASN A 428 9.72 1.61 -23.20
CA ASN A 428 10.43 1.17 -21.98
C ASN A 428 9.63 0.12 -21.22
N VAL A 429 10.34 -0.73 -20.47
CA VAL A 429 9.75 -1.69 -19.54
C VAL A 429 10.53 -1.62 -18.23
N GLN A 430 9.84 -1.19 -17.17
CA GLN A 430 10.39 -1.16 -15.83
C GLN A 430 10.10 -2.50 -15.16
N TYR A 431 11.15 -3.27 -14.91
CA TYR A 431 11.16 -4.52 -14.16
C TYR A 431 12.56 -4.72 -13.56
N PRO A 432 12.74 -5.13 -12.30
CA PRO A 432 14.04 -5.03 -11.64
C PRO A 432 15.20 -5.70 -12.38
N SER A 433 14.94 -6.79 -13.13
CA SER A 433 15.97 -7.45 -13.93
C SER A 433 16.38 -6.71 -15.21
N LEU A 434 15.61 -5.70 -15.63
CA LEU A 434 15.83 -4.91 -16.85
C LEU A 434 16.36 -3.48 -16.56
N LEU A 435 16.44 -3.10 -15.28
CA LEU A 435 16.88 -1.75 -14.88
C LEU A 435 18.39 -1.69 -14.66
N ASP A 436 18.98 -0.51 -14.81
CA ASP A 436 20.42 -0.27 -14.63
C ASP A 436 20.90 -0.58 -13.21
N ASN A 437 20.01 -0.45 -12.20
CA ASN A 437 20.30 -0.77 -10.81
C ASN A 437 19.97 -2.22 -10.41
N LYS A 438 19.79 -3.13 -11.38
CA LYS A 438 19.58 -4.57 -11.17
C LYS A 438 20.56 -5.16 -10.17
N ALA A 439 21.85 -4.74 -10.20
CA ALA A 439 22.88 -5.25 -9.30
C ALA A 439 22.51 -5.02 -7.82
N ASN A 440 21.84 -3.92 -7.47
CA ASN A 440 21.35 -3.66 -6.13
C ASN A 440 20.27 -4.67 -5.70
N TYR A 441 19.36 -5.01 -6.61
CA TYR A 441 18.34 -6.03 -6.35
C TYR A 441 18.96 -7.42 -6.21
N ASP A 442 19.89 -7.79 -7.10
CA ASP A 442 20.59 -9.08 -7.03
C ASP A 442 21.38 -9.24 -5.72
N ALA A 443 21.90 -8.14 -5.18
CA ALA A 443 22.64 -8.13 -3.91
C ALA A 443 21.75 -8.49 -2.70
N ILE A 444 20.45 -8.29 -2.79
CA ILE A 444 19.48 -8.57 -1.71
C ILE A 444 18.61 -9.79 -1.98
N LEU A 445 18.70 -10.44 -3.15
CA LEU A 445 17.98 -11.69 -3.42
C LEU A 445 18.33 -12.75 -2.38
N ARG A 446 17.31 -13.44 -1.84
CA ARG A 446 17.49 -14.60 -0.96
C ARG A 446 18.20 -15.75 -1.66
N LYS A 447 18.75 -16.67 -0.90
CA LYS A 447 19.24 -17.95 -1.44
C LYS A 447 18.07 -18.84 -1.84
N GLY A 448 18.28 -19.71 -2.83
CA GLY A 448 17.29 -20.72 -3.19
C GLY A 448 17.12 -21.80 -2.12
N THR A 449 15.91 -22.34 -2.03
CA THR A 449 15.55 -23.48 -1.17
C THR A 449 14.78 -24.51 -2.01
N PRO A 450 14.56 -25.73 -1.53
CA PRO A 450 13.71 -26.69 -2.26
C PRO A 450 12.32 -26.16 -2.58
N GLU A 451 11.71 -25.36 -1.67
CA GLU A 451 10.37 -24.79 -1.81
C GLU A 451 10.34 -23.57 -2.75
N LEU A 452 11.44 -22.85 -2.88
CA LEU A 452 11.62 -21.74 -3.81
C LEU A 452 13.06 -21.81 -4.37
N PRO A 453 13.31 -22.63 -5.39
CA PRO A 453 14.67 -22.89 -5.89
C PRO A 453 15.35 -21.64 -6.45
N LYS A 454 14.56 -20.71 -7.01
CA LYS A 454 15.06 -19.48 -7.61
C LYS A 454 14.17 -18.31 -7.19
N PRO A 455 14.55 -17.56 -6.13
CA PRO A 455 13.94 -16.26 -5.84
C PRO A 455 14.02 -15.35 -7.06
N GLY A 456 13.00 -14.51 -7.26
CA GLY A 456 12.88 -13.69 -8.46
C GLY A 456 12.69 -12.21 -8.16
N TYR A 457 12.21 -11.51 -9.18
CA TYR A 457 12.10 -10.04 -9.16
C TYR A 457 10.70 -9.54 -8.83
N GLY A 458 9.84 -10.41 -8.31
CA GLY A 458 8.45 -10.07 -7.94
C GLY A 458 7.47 -10.13 -9.11
N CYS A 459 6.21 -9.79 -8.80
CA CYS A 459 5.08 -9.91 -9.72
C CYS A 459 4.76 -8.65 -10.54
N LEU A 460 5.43 -7.52 -10.24
CA LEU A 460 5.04 -6.20 -10.76
C LEU A 460 5.97 -5.76 -11.88
N LEU A 461 5.39 -5.20 -12.94
CA LEU A 461 6.10 -4.52 -14.03
C LEU A 461 5.32 -3.29 -14.48
N THR A 462 6.03 -2.32 -15.10
CA THR A 462 5.40 -1.16 -15.75
C THR A 462 5.89 -1.09 -17.20
N VAL A 463 4.97 -0.99 -18.15
CA VAL A 463 5.27 -0.80 -19.57
C VAL A 463 4.92 0.63 -19.97
N GLU A 464 5.85 1.30 -20.69
CA GLU A 464 5.69 2.66 -21.18
C GLU A 464 5.54 2.67 -22.70
N PHE A 465 4.67 3.53 -23.17
CA PHE A 465 4.33 3.67 -24.58
C PHE A 465 4.76 5.03 -25.13
N SER A 466 4.94 5.09 -26.45
CA SER A 466 5.26 6.31 -27.22
C SER A 466 4.20 7.40 -27.04
N SER A 467 2.93 7.00 -26.86
CA SER A 467 1.80 7.92 -26.69
C SER A 467 0.75 7.41 -25.72
N VAL A 468 -0.06 8.32 -25.17
CA VAL A 468 -1.26 7.99 -24.38
C VAL A 468 -2.27 7.21 -25.23
N LYS A 469 -2.34 7.47 -26.55
CA LYS A 469 -3.23 6.76 -27.48
C LYS A 469 -2.86 5.27 -27.56
N ALA A 470 -1.58 4.94 -27.69
CA ALA A 470 -1.09 3.57 -27.71
C ALA A 470 -1.31 2.87 -26.34
N ALA A 471 -0.99 3.55 -25.24
CA ALA A 471 -1.24 3.04 -23.89
C ALA A 471 -2.73 2.73 -23.65
N THR A 472 -3.62 3.63 -24.09
CA THR A 472 -5.08 3.46 -24.02
C THR A 472 -5.55 2.24 -24.82
N ALA A 473 -5.05 2.08 -26.04
CA ALA A 473 -5.41 0.98 -26.91
C ALA A 473 -4.98 -0.37 -26.33
N PHE A 474 -3.74 -0.44 -25.85
CA PHE A 474 -3.20 -1.62 -25.17
C PHE A 474 -4.04 -1.98 -23.93
N TYR A 475 -4.25 -1.00 -23.05
CA TYR A 475 -5.01 -1.18 -21.81
C TYR A 475 -6.44 -1.64 -22.06
N ASN A 476 -7.15 -1.01 -22.99
CA ASN A 476 -8.53 -1.36 -23.30
C ASN A 476 -8.66 -2.74 -23.97
N ARG A 477 -7.60 -3.24 -24.61
CA ARG A 477 -7.61 -4.52 -25.30
C ARG A 477 -7.19 -5.68 -24.41
N ALA A 478 -6.23 -5.47 -23.50
CA ALA A 478 -5.75 -6.53 -22.63
C ALA A 478 -6.84 -7.01 -21.66
N GLY A 479 -7.07 -8.30 -21.62
CA GLY A 479 -8.15 -8.93 -20.86
C GLY A 479 -7.83 -9.19 -19.38
N PHE A 480 -6.99 -8.35 -18.77
CA PHE A 480 -6.61 -8.43 -17.36
C PHE A 480 -7.56 -7.60 -16.49
N TYR A 481 -7.60 -7.88 -15.18
CA TYR A 481 -8.46 -7.14 -14.26
C TYR A 481 -7.97 -5.71 -14.03
N PRO A 482 -8.74 -4.69 -14.41
CA PRO A 482 -8.38 -3.28 -14.18
C PRO A 482 -8.64 -2.91 -12.72
N SER A 483 -7.62 -2.94 -11.86
CA SER A 483 -7.77 -2.71 -10.43
C SER A 483 -6.49 -2.15 -9.79
N PRO A 484 -6.59 -1.35 -8.72
CA PRO A 484 -5.43 -0.71 -8.08
C PRO A 484 -4.65 -1.65 -7.13
N HIS A 485 -4.80 -2.94 -7.23
CA HIS A 485 -4.11 -3.93 -6.41
C HIS A 485 -2.81 -4.44 -7.09
N LEU A 486 -2.05 -5.29 -6.40
CA LEU A 486 -0.92 -6.06 -6.90
C LEU A 486 -0.72 -7.33 -6.07
N GLY A 487 -0.01 -8.32 -6.63
CA GLY A 487 0.30 -9.56 -5.92
C GLY A 487 -0.89 -10.49 -5.74
N GLY A 488 -1.93 -10.33 -6.56
CA GLY A 488 -3.14 -11.17 -6.55
C GLY A 488 -2.98 -12.46 -7.33
N HIS A 489 -3.94 -13.37 -7.16
CA HIS A 489 -4.04 -14.64 -7.89
C HIS A 489 -4.46 -14.48 -9.35
N VAL A 490 -5.00 -13.33 -9.73
CA VAL A 490 -5.36 -12.95 -11.10
C VAL A 490 -4.45 -11.84 -11.59
N THR A 491 -4.18 -11.79 -12.90
CA THR A 491 -3.41 -10.69 -13.49
C THR A 491 -4.21 -9.40 -13.46
N ILE A 492 -3.59 -8.36 -12.90
CA ILE A 492 -4.17 -7.06 -12.63
C ILE A 492 -3.40 -6.00 -13.41
N MET A 493 -4.09 -5.02 -13.97
CA MET A 493 -3.45 -3.89 -14.62
C MET A 493 -4.11 -2.57 -14.24
N LEU A 494 -3.34 -1.48 -14.33
CA LEU A 494 -3.84 -0.15 -14.04
C LEU A 494 -3.03 0.90 -14.82
N PRO A 495 -3.65 1.95 -15.40
CA PRO A 495 -2.96 3.13 -15.86
C PRO A 495 -2.57 4.01 -14.66
N TYR A 496 -1.64 3.45 -13.83
CA TYR A 496 -1.36 3.91 -12.48
C TYR A 496 -0.93 5.37 -12.45
N ASN A 497 0.06 5.72 -13.30
CA ASN A 497 0.62 7.07 -13.32
C ASN A 497 -0.42 8.12 -13.77
N MET A 498 -1.26 7.76 -14.74
CA MET A 498 -2.38 8.60 -15.17
C MET A 498 -3.37 8.89 -14.04
N ILE A 499 -3.69 7.87 -13.23
CA ILE A 499 -4.67 8.02 -12.13
C ILE A 499 -4.09 8.83 -10.97
N VAL A 500 -2.85 8.55 -10.55
CA VAL A 500 -2.35 9.01 -9.25
C VAL A 500 -1.48 10.26 -9.30
N PHE A 501 -0.76 10.51 -10.41
CA PHE A 501 0.21 11.60 -10.51
C PHE A 501 -0.11 12.62 -11.62
N SER A 502 -1.11 12.39 -12.47
CA SER A 502 -1.39 13.27 -13.60
C SER A 502 -2.49 14.32 -13.35
N LYS A 503 -3.02 14.41 -12.11
CA LYS A 503 -4.09 15.35 -11.79
C LYS A 503 -3.60 16.79 -11.65
N LYS A 504 -2.44 16.98 -11.01
CA LYS A 504 -1.81 18.30 -10.81
C LYS A 504 -0.66 18.46 -11.80
N PRO A 505 -0.64 19.51 -12.64
CA PRO A 505 0.41 19.69 -13.66
C PRO A 505 1.83 19.71 -13.10
N GLU A 506 2.05 20.36 -11.95
CA GLU A 506 3.36 20.46 -11.32
C GLU A 506 3.85 19.11 -10.80
N GLU A 507 2.97 18.33 -10.15
CA GLU A 507 3.28 16.98 -9.69
C GLU A 507 3.54 16.05 -10.86
N LYS A 508 2.75 16.14 -11.92
CA LYS A 508 2.96 15.39 -13.17
C LYS A 508 4.33 15.67 -13.76
N ALA A 509 4.71 16.94 -13.92
CA ALA A 509 6.00 17.33 -14.48
C ALA A 509 7.16 16.77 -13.62
N TYR A 510 7.06 16.92 -12.30
CA TYR A 510 8.06 16.37 -11.38
C TYR A 510 8.18 14.85 -11.47
N MET A 511 7.06 14.13 -11.53
CA MET A 511 7.08 12.67 -11.64
C MET A 511 7.58 12.19 -13.02
N GLU A 512 7.30 12.93 -14.10
CA GLU A 512 7.84 12.62 -15.43
C GLU A 512 9.38 12.73 -15.49
N GLU A 513 10.00 13.66 -14.74
CA GLU A 513 11.46 13.74 -14.57
C GLU A 513 12.06 12.50 -13.87
N LEU A 514 11.24 11.81 -13.08
CA LEU A 514 11.60 10.58 -12.38
C LEU A 514 11.29 9.30 -13.18
N GLY A 515 10.84 9.43 -14.43
CA GLY A 515 10.47 8.28 -15.27
C GLY A 515 9.05 7.77 -15.04
N VAL A 516 8.20 8.55 -14.38
CA VAL A 516 6.79 8.18 -14.11
C VAL A 516 5.90 8.82 -15.18
N ARG A 517 5.76 8.18 -16.33
CA ARG A 517 5.06 8.74 -17.50
C ARG A 517 3.57 8.41 -17.48
N GLU A 518 2.73 9.38 -17.94
CA GLU A 518 1.29 9.15 -18.09
C GLU A 518 0.97 8.02 -19.09
N ALA A 519 1.71 7.94 -20.19
CA ALA A 519 1.57 6.92 -21.21
C ALA A 519 2.15 5.57 -20.76
N SER A 520 1.68 5.05 -19.64
CA SER A 520 2.16 3.78 -19.07
C SER A 520 1.04 2.95 -18.47
N VAL A 521 1.28 1.64 -18.39
CA VAL A 521 0.40 0.67 -17.75
C VAL A 521 1.23 -0.16 -16.76
N ARG A 522 0.84 -0.16 -15.48
CA ARG A 522 1.40 -1.04 -14.46
C ARG A 522 0.64 -2.36 -14.49
N ILE A 523 1.36 -3.48 -14.52
CA ILE A 523 0.80 -4.84 -14.57
C ILE A 523 1.35 -5.64 -13.39
N SER A 524 0.46 -6.33 -12.68
CA SER A 524 0.82 -7.33 -11.68
C SER A 524 0.42 -8.69 -12.23
N ALA A 525 1.41 -9.54 -12.56
CA ALA A 525 1.16 -10.89 -13.01
C ALA A 525 0.41 -11.70 -11.95
N GLY A 526 -0.50 -12.54 -12.39
CA GLY A 526 -1.26 -13.51 -11.60
C GLY A 526 -0.77 -14.94 -11.81
N LEU A 527 -1.65 -15.90 -11.51
CA LEU A 527 -1.36 -17.34 -11.54
C LEU A 527 -1.80 -18.03 -12.84
N GLU A 528 -2.26 -17.27 -13.83
CA GLU A 528 -2.67 -17.78 -15.14
C GLU A 528 -1.48 -18.47 -15.85
N SER A 529 -1.75 -19.27 -16.90
CA SER A 529 -0.68 -19.88 -17.67
C SER A 529 0.18 -18.82 -18.37
N GLU A 530 1.48 -19.04 -18.41
CA GLU A 530 2.42 -18.12 -19.07
C GLU A 530 2.04 -17.91 -20.55
N GLU A 531 1.62 -18.99 -21.26
CA GLU A 531 1.21 -18.94 -22.65
C GLU A 531 0.01 -18.01 -22.86
N ASP A 532 -1.04 -18.12 -22.02
CA ASP A 532 -2.25 -17.28 -22.11
C ASP A 532 -1.94 -15.81 -21.82
N LEU A 533 -1.02 -15.55 -20.87
CA LEU A 533 -0.56 -14.19 -20.55
C LEU A 533 0.16 -13.55 -21.76
N ILE A 534 1.10 -14.27 -22.37
CA ILE A 534 1.87 -13.78 -23.52
C ILE A 534 0.96 -13.60 -24.74
N ASP A 535 0.05 -14.53 -25.00
CA ASP A 535 -0.92 -14.40 -26.10
C ASP A 535 -1.83 -13.18 -25.92
N THR A 536 -2.26 -12.91 -24.69
CA THR A 536 -3.07 -11.74 -24.35
C THR A 536 -2.28 -10.43 -24.56
N LEU A 537 -1.02 -10.39 -24.12
CA LEU A 537 -0.14 -9.23 -24.35
C LEU A 537 0.11 -9.01 -25.84
N ARG A 538 0.35 -10.08 -26.61
CA ARG A 538 0.58 -10.02 -28.05
C ARG A 538 -0.62 -9.43 -28.79
N ASP A 539 -1.83 -9.91 -28.47
CA ASP A 539 -3.06 -9.37 -29.06
C ASP A 539 -3.27 -7.89 -28.72
N ALA A 540 -3.04 -7.50 -27.46
CA ALA A 540 -3.16 -6.11 -27.04
C ALA A 540 -2.11 -5.19 -27.70
N LEU A 541 -0.88 -5.67 -27.81
CA LEU A 541 0.20 -4.92 -28.48
C LEU A 541 -0.07 -4.73 -29.98
N GLN A 542 -0.59 -5.76 -30.67
CA GLN A 542 -0.97 -5.63 -32.08
C GLN A 542 -2.03 -4.54 -32.32
N VAL A 543 -2.99 -4.39 -31.40
CA VAL A 543 -4.00 -3.31 -31.49
C VAL A 543 -3.36 -1.94 -31.27
N ALA A 544 -2.47 -1.82 -30.29
CA ALA A 544 -1.76 -0.57 -30.02
C ALA A 544 -0.87 -0.14 -31.20
N THR A 545 -0.12 -1.07 -31.79
CA THR A 545 0.73 -0.83 -32.97
C THR A 545 -0.07 -0.30 -34.17
N LYS A 546 -1.21 -0.93 -34.49
CA LYS A 546 -2.06 -0.52 -35.61
C LYS A 546 -2.63 0.90 -35.49
N LEU A 547 -2.71 1.44 -34.31
CA LEU A 547 -3.25 2.78 -34.07
C LEU A 547 -2.18 3.89 -34.14
N GLU A 548 -0.91 3.54 -34.02
CA GLU A 548 0.22 4.48 -34.17
C GLU A 548 0.70 4.60 -35.62
N GLY A 549 0.55 3.57 -36.44
CA GLY A 549 0.81 3.56 -37.88
C GLY A 549 -0.42 4.03 -38.70
#